data_6ef6936db02241c43d7669b5d6200280
#
_entry.id   6ef6936db02241c43d7669b5d6200280
#
_cell.length_a   1.000
_cell.length_b   1.000
_cell.length_c   1.000
_cell.angle_alpha   90.00
_cell.angle_beta   90.00
_cell.angle_gamma   90.00
#
_symmetry.space_group_name_H-M   'P 1'
#
loop_
_entity.id
_entity.type
_entity.pdbx_description
1 polymer ?
#
loop_
_entity_poly.entity_id
_entity_poly.type
_entity_poly.pdbx_seq_one_letter_code
_entity_poly.pdbx_strand_id
1 'polypeptide(L)'
;LSEISIFSDENSFVNQNIQRTKKDFARIKGVNIDVSHSEKAMSEFLEYDEIFYVFLLFIIVTVLNFFDERKSGLWQITYSCKAGRMKLAGKRLGIFLFLTLLFSFFIFSETLWMAFFDYGGSGILSSPAQSVIALKDFTLPLSVSGFLIYYWVICTLLMMFTGLFVW
;
A
#
# COMPACT_ATOMS: atom_id res chain seq x y z
N LEU A 1 -9.71 3.22 -32.50
CA LEU A 1 -8.25 3.48 -32.62
C LEU A 1 -7.55 2.44 -33.49
N SER A 2 -8.03 1.17 -33.52
CA SER A 2 -7.48 0.13 -34.40
C SER A 2 -7.76 0.36 -35.90
N GLU A 3 -8.78 1.14 -36.22
CA GLU A 3 -9.16 1.46 -37.62
C GLU A 3 -8.33 2.58 -38.25
N ILE A 4 -7.55 3.31 -37.44
CA ILE A 4 -6.71 4.43 -37.89
C ILE A 4 -5.22 4.03 -37.94
N SER A 5 -4.90 2.78 -37.63
CA SER A 5 -3.51 2.29 -37.63
C SER A 5 -3.02 2.16 -39.09
N ILE A 6 -2.05 3.00 -39.45
CA ILE A 6 -1.31 2.94 -40.72
C ILE A 6 -0.47 1.64 -40.82
N PHE A 7 -0.37 0.88 -39.76
CA PHE A 7 0.38 -0.37 -39.68
C PHE A 7 -0.59 -1.57 -39.87
N SER A 8 -0.75 -2.00 -41.10
CA SER A 8 -1.68 -3.05 -41.51
C SER A 8 -1.31 -4.47 -41.11
N ASP A 9 -0.21 -4.67 -40.41
CA ASP A 9 0.21 -6.01 -39.96
C ASP A 9 -0.51 -6.41 -38.67
N GLU A 10 -1.52 -7.27 -38.76
CA GLU A 10 -2.26 -7.80 -37.60
C GLU A 10 -1.38 -8.48 -36.55
N ASN A 11 -0.23 -8.99 -36.95
CA ASN A 11 0.76 -9.66 -36.08
C ASN A 11 1.86 -8.73 -35.54
N SER A 12 1.80 -7.44 -35.81
CA SER A 12 2.79 -6.51 -35.28
C SER A 12 2.68 -6.43 -33.75
N PHE A 13 3.83 -6.33 -33.09
CA PHE A 13 3.94 -6.16 -31.63
C PHE A 13 3.06 -4.97 -31.13
N VAL A 14 2.94 -3.94 -31.93
CA VAL A 14 2.12 -2.76 -31.63
C VAL A 14 0.63 -3.12 -31.60
N ASN A 15 0.13 -3.89 -32.58
CA ASN A 15 -1.25 -4.34 -32.63
C ASN A 15 -1.60 -5.30 -31.49
N GLN A 16 -0.68 -6.20 -31.15
CA GLN A 16 -0.87 -7.09 -29.99
C GLN A 16 -0.96 -6.30 -28.68
N ASN A 17 -0.13 -5.27 -28.49
CA ASN A 17 -0.21 -4.40 -27.32
C ASN A 17 -1.51 -3.59 -27.29
N ILE A 18 -1.94 -3.04 -28.41
CA ILE A 18 -3.21 -2.31 -28.52
C ILE A 18 -4.38 -3.24 -28.13
N GLN A 19 -4.39 -4.47 -28.61
CA GLN A 19 -5.44 -5.42 -28.29
C GLN A 19 -5.44 -5.84 -26.81
N ARG A 20 -4.25 -6.02 -26.22
CA ARG A 20 -4.13 -6.29 -24.78
C ARG A 20 -4.64 -5.11 -23.96
N THR A 21 -4.16 -3.91 -24.25
CA THR A 21 -4.59 -2.69 -23.58
C THR A 21 -6.10 -2.50 -23.68
N LYS A 22 -6.68 -2.68 -24.88
CA LYS A 22 -8.12 -2.61 -25.09
C LYS A 22 -8.88 -3.62 -24.24
N LYS A 23 -8.37 -4.86 -24.09
CA LYS A 23 -8.97 -5.90 -23.26
C LYS A 23 -8.87 -5.57 -21.76
N ASP A 24 -7.73 -5.07 -21.32
CA ASP A 24 -7.47 -4.73 -19.92
C ASP A 24 -8.37 -3.57 -19.46
N PHE A 25 -8.52 -2.56 -20.32
CA PHE A 25 -9.37 -1.39 -20.04
C PHE A 25 -10.86 -1.56 -20.41
N ALA A 26 -11.25 -2.63 -21.11
CA ALA A 26 -12.65 -2.82 -21.53
C ALA A 26 -13.63 -2.97 -20.34
N ARG A 27 -13.14 -3.31 -19.16
CA ARG A 27 -13.95 -3.48 -17.94
C ARG A 27 -14.15 -2.16 -17.19
N ILE A 28 -13.42 -1.12 -17.54
CA ILE A 28 -13.45 0.17 -16.87
C ILE A 28 -14.46 1.07 -17.57
N LYS A 29 -15.51 1.43 -16.85
CA LYS A 29 -16.57 2.31 -17.35
C LYS A 29 -16.72 3.52 -16.45
N GLY A 30 -17.11 4.67 -17.02
CA GLY A 30 -17.45 5.87 -16.26
C GLY A 30 -16.25 6.70 -15.77
N VAL A 31 -15.09 6.55 -16.41
CA VAL A 31 -13.93 7.42 -16.15
C VAL A 31 -14.28 8.83 -16.60
N ASN A 32 -14.36 9.74 -15.66
CA ASN A 32 -14.53 11.16 -15.90
C ASN A 32 -13.26 11.87 -15.42
N ILE A 33 -12.51 12.45 -16.34
CA ILE A 33 -11.31 13.22 -15.99
C ILE A 33 -11.78 14.63 -15.70
N ASP A 34 -12.03 14.93 -14.44
CA ASP A 34 -12.32 16.25 -13.94
C ASP A 34 -11.17 16.69 -13.03
N VAL A 35 -10.53 17.81 -13.36
CA VAL A 35 -9.44 18.39 -12.56
C VAL A 35 -10.05 19.09 -11.36
N SER A 36 -10.50 18.31 -10.40
CA SER A 36 -11.10 18.79 -9.17
C SER A 36 -10.06 18.89 -8.03
N HIS A 37 -10.39 19.64 -6.98
CA HIS A 37 -9.58 19.67 -5.75
C HIS A 37 -9.37 18.26 -5.15
N SER A 38 -10.34 17.39 -5.31
CA SER A 38 -10.29 16.00 -4.84
C SER A 38 -9.26 15.15 -5.58
N GLU A 39 -9.00 15.43 -6.85
CA GLU A 39 -7.96 14.76 -7.62
C GLU A 39 -6.57 15.16 -7.15
N LYS A 40 -6.38 16.45 -6.81
CA LYS A 40 -5.12 16.92 -6.24
C LYS A 40 -4.83 16.25 -4.89
N ALA A 41 -5.84 16.13 -4.02
CA ALA A 41 -5.70 15.43 -2.74
C ALA A 41 -5.21 13.99 -2.94
N MET A 42 -5.75 13.30 -3.93
CA MET A 42 -5.37 11.92 -4.21
C MET A 42 -3.98 11.81 -4.85
N SER A 43 -3.62 12.73 -5.77
CA SER A 43 -2.29 12.74 -6.36
C SER A 43 -1.23 13.05 -5.31
N GLU A 44 -1.46 14.02 -4.43
CA GLU A 44 -0.56 14.32 -3.33
C GLU A 44 -0.44 13.16 -2.35
N PHE A 45 -1.55 12.50 -1.97
CA PHE A 45 -1.51 11.31 -1.15
C PHE A 45 -0.61 10.21 -1.74
N LEU A 46 -0.64 10.02 -3.06
CA LEU A 46 0.15 8.99 -3.74
C LEU A 46 1.60 9.41 -4.00
N GLU A 47 1.87 10.70 -4.12
CA GLU A 47 3.21 11.27 -4.30
C GLU A 47 3.96 11.44 -2.97
N TYR A 48 3.27 11.29 -1.84
CA TYR A 48 3.84 11.53 -0.52
C TYR A 48 4.78 10.40 -0.12
N ASP A 49 6.06 10.67 -0.19
CA ASP A 49 7.14 9.74 0.21
C ASP A 49 7.22 9.48 1.73
N GLU A 50 6.38 10.16 2.53
CA GLU A 50 6.41 10.03 4.00
C GLU A 50 6.14 8.60 4.46
N ILE A 51 5.32 7.85 3.75
CA ILE A 51 5.06 6.44 4.06
C ILE A 51 6.36 5.63 4.02
N PHE A 52 7.28 5.96 3.13
CA PHE A 52 8.60 5.33 3.06
C PHE A 52 9.45 5.64 4.31
N TYR A 53 9.48 6.90 4.77
CA TYR A 53 10.22 7.28 5.98
C TYR A 53 9.65 6.64 7.23
N VAL A 54 8.34 6.57 7.33
CA VAL A 54 7.66 5.87 8.43
C VAL A 54 7.99 4.38 8.45
N PHE A 55 7.99 3.74 7.28
CA PHE A 55 8.38 2.35 7.13
C PHE A 55 9.83 2.11 7.57
N LEU A 56 10.74 2.99 7.19
CA LEU A 56 12.15 2.95 7.57
C LEU A 56 12.31 3.12 9.09
N LEU A 57 11.59 4.08 9.69
CA LEU A 57 11.57 4.31 11.13
C LEU A 57 11.02 3.08 11.88
N PHE A 58 9.97 2.46 11.38
CA PHE A 58 9.42 1.22 11.95
C PHE A 58 10.46 0.08 11.97
N ILE A 59 11.22 -0.10 10.88
CA ILE A 59 12.31 -1.08 10.81
C ILE A 59 13.36 -0.76 11.87
N ILE A 60 13.83 0.49 11.95
CA ILE A 60 14.85 0.92 12.92
C ILE A 60 14.39 0.62 14.35
N VAL A 61 13.17 1.01 14.72
CA VAL A 61 12.61 0.76 16.06
C VAL A 61 12.55 -0.73 16.36
N THR A 62 12.13 -1.54 15.40
CA THR A 62 12.07 -3.00 15.54
C THR A 62 13.45 -3.60 15.77
N VAL A 63 14.44 -3.17 15.01
CA VAL A 63 15.86 -3.59 15.16
C VAL A 63 16.41 -3.18 16.52
N LEU A 64 16.18 -1.95 16.96
CA LEU A 64 16.67 -1.44 18.25
C LEU A 64 16.08 -2.22 19.41
N ASN A 65 14.78 -2.51 19.40
CA ASN A 65 14.14 -3.34 20.42
C ASN A 65 14.75 -4.75 20.51
N PHE A 66 15.08 -5.35 19.37
CA PHE A 66 15.72 -6.66 19.32
C PHE A 66 17.15 -6.63 19.92
N PHE A 67 17.92 -5.58 19.64
CA PHE A 67 19.26 -5.41 20.20
C PHE A 67 19.24 -5.14 21.72
N ASP A 68 18.28 -4.38 22.20
CA ASP A 68 18.16 -4.06 23.62
C ASP A 68 17.83 -5.31 24.47
N GLU A 69 17.00 -6.19 23.95
CA GLU A 69 16.73 -7.50 24.58
C GLU A 69 17.97 -8.40 24.68
N ARG A 70 18.83 -8.38 23.65
CA ARG A 70 20.10 -9.12 23.71
C ARG A 70 21.06 -8.55 24.75
N LYS A 71 21.13 -7.21 24.86
CA LYS A 71 22.03 -6.49 25.77
C LYS A 71 21.63 -6.67 27.25
N SER A 72 20.35 -6.77 27.55
CA SER A 72 19.80 -6.91 28.90
C SER A 72 19.99 -8.30 29.52
N GLY A 73 20.55 -9.27 28.80
CA GLY A 73 20.75 -10.64 29.31
C GLY A 73 19.47 -11.46 29.49
N LEU A 74 18.30 -10.88 29.25
CA LEU A 74 16.98 -11.57 29.32
C LEU A 74 16.90 -12.73 28.34
N TRP A 75 17.66 -12.69 27.27
CA TRP A 75 17.81 -13.75 26.28
C TRP A 75 18.25 -15.08 26.93
N GLN A 76 19.22 -15.06 27.86
CA GLN A 76 19.75 -16.28 28.50
C GLN A 76 18.71 -16.93 29.39
N ILE A 77 17.95 -16.14 30.15
CA ILE A 77 16.88 -16.60 31.03
C ILE A 77 15.75 -17.25 30.23
N THR A 78 15.38 -16.62 29.12
CA THR A 78 14.32 -17.08 28.24
C THR A 78 14.69 -18.39 27.55
N TYR A 79 15.97 -18.58 27.22
CA TYR A 79 16.46 -19.82 26.57
C TYR A 79 16.57 -21.01 27.49
N SER A 80 16.72 -20.81 28.80
CA SER A 80 16.83 -21.90 29.78
C SER A 80 15.48 -22.60 30.05
N CYS A 81 14.36 -21.96 29.80
CA CYS A 81 13.02 -22.50 30.05
C CYS A 81 12.43 -23.22 28.85
N LYS A 82 12.53 -24.57 28.80
CA LYS A 82 12.09 -25.39 27.65
C LYS A 82 10.61 -25.22 27.25
N ALA A 83 9.69 -25.04 28.20
CA ALA A 83 8.26 -24.84 27.93
C ALA A 83 7.87 -23.37 27.74
N GLY A 84 8.69 -22.43 28.22
CA GLY A 84 8.44 -20.99 28.14
C GLY A 84 8.75 -20.38 26.76
N ARG A 85 9.70 -20.96 26.02
CA ARG A 85 10.21 -20.42 24.77
C ARG A 85 9.10 -20.23 23.73
N MET A 86 8.36 -21.28 23.40
CA MET A 86 7.32 -21.20 22.36
C MET A 86 6.15 -20.31 22.76
N LYS A 87 5.73 -20.39 24.04
CA LYS A 87 4.65 -19.53 24.55
C LYS A 87 5.05 -18.05 24.56
N LEU A 88 6.28 -17.76 24.97
CA LEU A 88 6.79 -16.39 25.00
C LEU A 88 7.00 -15.84 23.58
N ALA A 89 7.61 -16.61 22.68
CA ALA A 89 7.78 -16.25 21.28
C ALA A 89 6.42 -15.99 20.62
N GLY A 90 5.43 -16.85 20.81
CA GLY A 90 4.10 -16.65 20.27
C GLY A 90 3.41 -15.39 20.80
N LYS A 91 3.53 -15.10 22.11
CA LYS A 91 2.99 -13.86 22.68
C LYS A 91 3.68 -12.61 22.10
N ARG A 92 5.00 -12.63 21.98
CA ARG A 92 5.77 -11.52 21.40
C ARG A 92 5.40 -11.28 19.94
N LEU A 93 5.31 -12.36 19.16
CA LEU A 93 4.86 -12.30 17.78
C LEU A 93 3.46 -11.69 17.68
N GLY A 94 2.53 -12.14 18.54
CA GLY A 94 1.17 -11.60 18.58
C GLY A 94 1.14 -10.11 18.91
N ILE A 95 1.92 -9.68 19.90
CA ILE A 95 2.04 -8.24 20.26
C ILE A 95 2.66 -7.45 19.10
N PHE A 96 3.72 -7.97 18.48
CA PHE A 96 4.35 -7.34 17.33
C PHE A 96 3.36 -7.14 16.18
N LEU A 97 2.65 -8.17 15.78
CA LEU A 97 1.66 -8.11 14.70
C LEU A 97 0.52 -7.13 15.02
N PHE A 98 0.04 -7.16 16.27
CA PHE A 98 -1.00 -6.23 16.72
C PHE A 98 -0.53 -4.78 16.69
N LEU A 99 0.66 -4.50 17.22
CA LEU A 99 1.23 -3.15 17.21
C LEU A 99 1.50 -2.65 15.80
N THR A 100 1.99 -3.52 14.90
CA THR A 100 2.22 -3.18 13.49
C THR A 100 0.92 -2.79 12.80
N LEU A 101 -0.14 -3.56 13.01
CA LEU A 101 -1.45 -3.29 12.44
C LEU A 101 -2.03 -1.98 12.99
N LEU A 102 -1.94 -1.76 14.29
CA LEU A 102 -2.43 -0.55 14.94
C LEU A 102 -1.65 0.69 14.45
N PHE A 103 -0.33 0.61 14.39
CA PHE A 103 0.54 1.67 13.91
C PHE A 103 0.26 2.01 12.43
N SER A 104 0.18 0.99 11.58
CA SER A 104 -0.17 1.14 10.17
C SER A 104 -1.54 1.81 10.00
N PHE A 105 -2.53 1.43 10.80
CA PHE A 105 -3.86 2.04 10.75
C PHE A 105 -3.83 3.53 11.11
N PHE A 106 -3.11 3.91 12.18
CA PHE A 106 -3.02 5.31 12.58
C PHE A 106 -2.36 6.17 11.52
N ILE A 107 -1.21 5.75 11.00
CA ILE A 107 -0.49 6.52 9.97
C ILE A 107 -1.32 6.68 8.71
N PHE A 108 -1.90 5.58 8.24
CA PHE A 108 -2.74 5.64 7.05
C PHE A 108 -3.95 6.56 7.26
N SER A 109 -4.59 6.50 8.43
CA SER A 109 -5.72 7.38 8.76
C SER A 109 -5.31 8.84 8.85
N GLU A 110 -4.16 9.14 9.44
CA GLU A 110 -3.62 10.51 9.57
C GLU A 110 -3.31 11.11 8.20
N THR A 111 -2.56 10.38 7.36
CA THR A 111 -2.20 10.84 6.02
C THR A 111 -3.45 11.06 5.16
N LEU A 112 -4.41 10.14 5.23
CA LEU A 112 -5.66 10.24 4.50
C LEU A 112 -6.52 11.42 5.00
N TRP A 113 -6.56 11.61 6.31
CA TRP A 113 -7.27 12.73 6.93
C TRP A 113 -6.70 14.07 6.48
N MET A 114 -5.37 14.25 6.52
CA MET A 114 -4.71 15.46 6.04
C MET A 114 -5.04 15.74 4.59
N ALA A 115 -4.85 14.75 3.71
CA ALA A 115 -5.10 14.92 2.28
C ALA A 115 -6.55 15.32 2.00
N PHE A 116 -7.52 14.68 2.65
CA PHE A 116 -8.94 14.99 2.40
C PHE A 116 -9.44 16.24 3.12
N PHE A 117 -8.88 16.58 4.28
CA PHE A 117 -9.27 17.77 5.02
C PHE A 117 -8.81 19.04 4.28
N ASP A 118 -7.58 19.05 3.79
CA ASP A 118 -7.02 20.21 3.09
C ASP A 118 -7.66 20.45 1.72
N TYR A 119 -8.05 19.39 1.02
CA TYR A 119 -8.57 19.47 -0.35
C TYR A 119 -10.07 19.16 -0.50
N GLY A 120 -10.75 18.80 0.58
CA GLY A 120 -12.21 18.52 0.56
C GLY A 120 -12.61 17.33 -0.32
N GLY A 121 -11.73 16.35 -0.45
CA GLY A 121 -11.76 15.31 -1.47
C GLY A 121 -12.67 14.10 -1.26
N SER A 122 -13.66 14.14 -0.36
CA SER A 122 -14.53 12.98 -0.10
C SER A 122 -15.38 12.52 -1.30
N GLY A 123 -15.68 13.43 -2.24
CA GLY A 123 -16.52 13.12 -3.40
C GLY A 123 -15.90 12.13 -4.39
N ILE A 124 -14.57 12.06 -4.45
CA ILE A 124 -13.87 11.19 -5.42
C ILE A 124 -13.84 9.70 -4.99
N LEU A 125 -14.15 9.40 -3.73
CA LEU A 125 -14.03 8.04 -3.19
C LEU A 125 -14.87 6.98 -3.93
N SER A 126 -15.99 7.39 -4.50
CA SER A 126 -16.89 6.51 -5.28
C SER A 126 -16.51 6.41 -6.75
N SER A 127 -15.63 7.28 -7.23
CA SER A 127 -15.19 7.30 -8.63
C SER A 127 -14.27 6.11 -8.94
N PRO A 128 -14.17 5.67 -10.22
CA PRO A 128 -13.18 4.70 -10.64
C PRO A 128 -11.76 5.20 -10.35
N ALA A 129 -10.87 4.32 -9.91
CA ALA A 129 -9.48 4.67 -9.59
C ALA A 129 -8.76 5.35 -10.76
N GLN A 130 -9.07 4.96 -12.00
CA GLN A 130 -8.51 5.51 -13.23
C GLN A 130 -8.92 6.96 -13.53
N SER A 131 -9.89 7.49 -12.77
CA SER A 131 -10.25 8.92 -12.86
C SER A 131 -9.18 9.83 -12.27
N VAL A 132 -8.29 9.28 -11.45
CA VAL A 132 -7.13 9.98 -10.89
C VAL A 132 -5.96 9.86 -11.86
N ILE A 133 -5.32 10.98 -12.23
CA ILE A 133 -4.22 10.99 -13.20
C ILE A 133 -3.07 10.08 -12.79
N ALA A 134 -2.72 10.06 -11.49
CA ALA A 134 -1.67 9.20 -10.96
C ALA A 134 -1.98 7.70 -11.12
N LEU A 135 -3.26 7.31 -11.25
CA LEU A 135 -3.72 5.92 -11.38
C LEU A 135 -4.25 5.59 -12.78
N LYS A 136 -4.02 6.43 -13.78
CA LYS A 136 -4.53 6.25 -15.16
C LYS A 136 -4.19 4.87 -15.76
N ASP A 137 -3.00 4.35 -15.43
CA ASP A 137 -2.49 3.08 -15.97
C ASP A 137 -2.87 1.85 -15.11
N PHE A 138 -3.67 2.07 -14.05
CA PHE A 138 -4.12 1.01 -13.17
C PHE A 138 -5.21 0.16 -13.84
N THR A 139 -4.96 -1.14 -13.99
CA THR A 139 -5.79 -2.05 -14.81
C THR A 139 -6.96 -2.69 -14.06
N LEU A 140 -6.95 -2.64 -12.71
CA LEU A 140 -8.01 -3.25 -11.92
C LEU A 140 -9.24 -2.33 -11.84
N PRO A 141 -10.46 -2.86 -12.04
CA PRO A 141 -11.69 -2.10 -11.96
C PRO A 141 -12.10 -1.85 -10.50
N LEU A 142 -11.33 -1.01 -9.80
CA LEU A 142 -11.60 -0.61 -8.43
C LEU A 142 -12.06 0.84 -8.36
N SER A 143 -12.88 1.15 -7.35
CA SER A 143 -13.13 2.54 -6.95
C SER A 143 -11.90 3.11 -6.24
N VAL A 144 -11.82 4.43 -6.13
CA VAL A 144 -10.75 5.09 -5.37
C VAL A 144 -10.70 4.58 -3.93
N SER A 145 -11.85 4.43 -3.26
CA SER A 145 -11.91 3.84 -1.92
C SER A 145 -11.39 2.40 -1.87
N GLY A 146 -11.75 1.59 -2.86
CA GLY A 146 -11.24 0.22 -2.98
C GLY A 146 -9.73 0.17 -3.19
N PHE A 147 -9.19 1.09 -4.00
CA PHE A 147 -7.75 1.23 -4.20
C PHE A 147 -7.02 1.63 -2.90
N LEU A 148 -7.56 2.56 -2.12
CA LEU A 148 -6.96 2.99 -0.86
C LEU A 148 -6.89 1.84 0.15
N ILE A 149 -7.96 1.05 0.28
CA ILE A 149 -7.95 -0.14 1.15
C ILE A 149 -6.91 -1.16 0.67
N TYR A 150 -6.85 -1.41 -0.63
CA TYR A 150 -5.87 -2.32 -1.24
C TYR A 150 -4.44 -1.86 -0.96
N TYR A 151 -4.15 -0.57 -1.13
CA TYR A 151 -2.87 0.05 -0.84
C TYR A 151 -2.48 -0.08 0.63
N TRP A 152 -3.39 0.23 1.57
CA TRP A 152 -3.17 0.05 2.99
C TRP A 152 -2.86 -1.39 3.37
N VAL A 153 -3.60 -2.36 2.84
CA VAL A 153 -3.38 -3.78 3.11
C VAL A 153 -1.99 -4.21 2.62
N ILE A 154 -1.58 -3.81 1.43
CA ILE A 154 -0.25 -4.13 0.90
C ILE A 154 0.86 -3.52 1.77
N CYS A 155 0.76 -2.25 2.12
CA CYS A 155 1.74 -1.59 2.99
C CYS A 155 1.84 -2.27 4.36
N THR A 156 0.71 -2.63 4.95
CA THR A 156 0.67 -3.35 6.23
C THR A 156 1.33 -4.73 6.13
N LEU A 157 1.05 -5.48 5.07
CA LEU A 157 1.69 -6.78 4.83
C LEU A 157 3.20 -6.64 4.64
N LEU A 158 3.67 -5.64 3.89
CA LEU A 158 5.09 -5.36 3.73
C LEU A 158 5.76 -5.04 5.06
N MET A 159 5.13 -4.22 5.92
CA MET A 159 5.62 -3.93 7.27
C MET A 159 5.70 -5.21 8.13
N MET A 160 4.68 -6.06 8.09
CA MET A 160 4.69 -7.33 8.81
C MET A 160 5.82 -8.26 8.33
N PHE A 161 5.98 -8.40 7.01
CA PHE A 161 7.03 -9.24 6.44
C PHE A 161 8.43 -8.74 6.81
N THR A 162 8.71 -7.46 6.63
CA THR A 162 10.03 -6.89 6.97
C THR A 162 10.32 -7.01 8.46
N GLY A 163 9.35 -6.75 9.31
CA GLY A 163 9.52 -6.94 10.74
C GLY A 163 9.78 -8.40 11.15
N LEU A 164 9.14 -9.36 10.48
CA LEU A 164 9.41 -10.79 10.69
C LEU A 164 10.82 -11.21 10.26
N PHE A 165 11.37 -10.60 9.22
CA PHE A 165 12.76 -10.85 8.80
C PHE A 165 13.78 -10.32 9.80
N VAL A 166 13.46 -9.25 10.51
CA VAL A 166 14.33 -8.66 11.53
C VAL A 166 14.22 -9.39 12.86
N TRP A 167 13.07 -10.03 13.13
CA TRP A 167 12.78 -10.75 14.40
C TRP A 167 13.40 -12.13 14.44
#